data_2b15270a92ada9eb286ef8201bada1be
#
_entry.id   2b15270a92ada9eb286ef8201bada1be
#
_cell.length_a   1.000
_cell.length_b   1.000
_cell.length_c   1.000
_cell.angle_alpha   90.00
_cell.angle_beta   90.00
_cell.angle_gamma   90.00
#
_symmetry.space_group_name_H-M   'P 1'
#
loop_
_entity.id
_entity.type
_entity.pdbx_description
1 polymer ?
#
loop_
_entity_poly.entity_id
_entity_poly.type
_entity_poly.pdbx_seq_one_letter_code
_entity_poly.pdbx_strand_id
1 'polypeptide(L)'
;ILYVAKFNTDGTGEWLPLVWGERGLTARNGFMGQADVLINARAAADILGATPMDRPEWVAVDPHTRELYVTLTNNVERGIKPDQPVDNANPRKENHHGQILRWVEQDSNPASTVFNWEIFLLAGNNTDSSVPKNLQGDIRGDIFSCPDGLWFDADGRLWIETDYDDDES
;
A
#
# COMPACT_ATOMS: atom_id res chain seq x y z
N ILE A 1 0.08 -17.94 11.11
CA ILE A 1 -1.14 -17.29 10.58
C ILE A 1 -0.70 -16.22 9.60
N LEU A 2 -1.34 -16.17 8.42
CA LEU A 2 -1.18 -15.08 7.47
C LEU A 2 -2.16 -13.96 7.84
N TYR A 3 -1.75 -12.72 7.67
CA TYR A 3 -2.57 -11.54 7.89
C TYR A 3 -2.67 -10.70 6.62
N VAL A 4 -3.74 -9.93 6.51
CA VAL A 4 -3.90 -8.89 5.49
C VAL A 4 -4.12 -7.54 6.15
N ALA A 5 -3.67 -6.48 5.51
CA ALA A 5 -3.75 -5.13 6.07
C ALA A 5 -5.05 -4.44 5.66
N LYS A 6 -5.64 -3.72 6.62
CA LYS A 6 -6.72 -2.77 6.39
C LYS A 6 -6.27 -1.40 6.86
N PHE A 7 -6.26 -0.43 5.97
CA PHE A 7 -5.90 0.96 6.23
C PHE A 7 -7.18 1.78 6.40
N ASN A 8 -7.44 2.27 7.62
CA ASN A 8 -8.63 3.03 7.95
C ASN A 8 -8.48 4.50 7.57
N THR A 9 -9.59 5.19 7.37
CA THR A 9 -9.61 6.60 6.94
C THR A 9 -9.12 7.59 7.99
N ASP A 10 -9.05 7.15 9.26
CA ASP A 10 -8.59 7.96 10.40
C ASP A 10 -7.08 7.87 10.67
N GLY A 11 -6.33 7.19 9.78
CA GLY A 11 -4.88 6.98 9.94
C GLY A 11 -4.52 5.78 10.81
N THR A 12 -5.50 5.02 11.30
CA THR A 12 -5.25 3.73 11.95
C THR A 12 -5.29 2.59 10.95
N GLY A 13 -4.75 1.43 11.32
CA GLY A 13 -4.85 0.23 10.51
C GLY A 13 -4.91 -1.03 11.35
N GLU A 14 -5.29 -2.12 10.71
CA GLU A 14 -5.47 -3.43 11.34
C GLU A 14 -4.83 -4.53 10.51
N TRP A 15 -4.18 -5.47 11.17
CA TRP A 15 -3.78 -6.75 10.62
C TRP A 15 -4.89 -7.77 10.85
N LEU A 16 -5.59 -8.16 9.79
CA LEU A 16 -6.73 -9.09 9.83
C LEU A 16 -6.24 -10.51 9.59
N PRO A 17 -6.43 -11.45 10.54
CA PRO A 17 -5.95 -12.83 10.39
C PRO A 17 -6.77 -13.61 9.39
N LEU A 18 -6.12 -14.36 8.50
CA LEU A 18 -6.74 -15.27 7.56
C LEU A 18 -6.92 -16.65 8.20
N VAL A 19 -7.99 -16.81 8.99
CA VAL A 19 -8.30 -18.05 9.72
C VAL A 19 -9.61 -18.65 9.23
N TRP A 20 -9.56 -19.89 8.76
CA TRP A 20 -10.75 -20.60 8.34
C TRP A 20 -11.75 -20.78 9.52
N GLY A 21 -13.01 -20.59 9.23
CA GLY A 21 -14.09 -20.62 10.23
C GLY A 21 -14.41 -19.25 10.85
N GLU A 22 -13.56 -18.24 10.64
CA GLU A 22 -13.72 -16.90 11.22
C GLU A 22 -14.06 -15.85 10.15
N ARG A 23 -14.70 -14.77 10.56
CA ARG A 23 -14.95 -13.53 9.77
C ARG A 23 -15.44 -13.77 8.33
N GLY A 24 -16.21 -14.84 8.10
CA GLY A 24 -16.73 -15.18 6.77
C GLY A 24 -15.86 -16.10 5.96
N LEU A 25 -14.67 -16.50 6.40
CA LEU A 25 -13.80 -17.46 5.72
C LEU A 25 -14.28 -18.90 5.96
N THR A 26 -15.43 -19.25 5.40
CA THR A 26 -16.16 -20.49 5.65
C THR A 26 -16.58 -21.17 4.36
N ALA A 27 -17.06 -22.41 4.45
CA ALA A 27 -17.61 -23.16 3.31
C ALA A 27 -18.72 -22.42 2.57
N ARG A 28 -19.50 -21.58 3.26
CA ARG A 28 -20.55 -20.74 2.64
C ARG A 28 -19.97 -19.76 1.61
N ASN A 29 -18.75 -19.30 1.83
CA ASN A 29 -18.04 -18.35 0.96
C ASN A 29 -16.94 -19.06 0.13
N GLY A 30 -17.01 -20.39 0.01
CA GLY A 30 -16.15 -21.17 -0.88
C GLY A 30 -14.84 -21.68 -0.27
N PHE A 31 -14.62 -21.50 1.05
CA PHE A 31 -13.41 -21.98 1.72
C PHE A 31 -13.70 -23.28 2.48
N MET A 32 -13.10 -24.38 2.04
CA MET A 32 -13.34 -25.71 2.62
C MET A 32 -12.36 -26.06 3.76
N GLY A 33 -11.38 -25.18 4.03
CA GLY A 33 -10.39 -25.36 5.10
C GLY A 33 -9.34 -24.28 5.09
N GLN A 34 -8.41 -24.34 6.04
CA GLN A 34 -7.31 -23.36 6.15
C GLN A 34 -6.43 -23.31 4.89
N ALA A 35 -6.21 -24.47 4.24
CA ALA A 35 -5.43 -24.53 3.00
C ALA A 35 -6.09 -23.70 1.89
N ASP A 36 -7.42 -23.79 1.72
CA ASP A 36 -8.14 -23.01 0.72
C ASP A 36 -8.04 -21.49 1.00
N VAL A 37 -8.11 -21.10 2.27
CA VAL A 37 -7.94 -19.70 2.68
C VAL A 37 -6.56 -19.17 2.27
N LEU A 38 -5.51 -19.97 2.48
CA LEU A 38 -4.14 -19.55 2.15
C LEU A 38 -3.85 -19.57 0.64
N ILE A 39 -4.37 -20.56 -0.10
CA ILE A 39 -4.23 -20.63 -1.55
C ILE A 39 -4.98 -19.49 -2.24
N ASN A 40 -6.17 -19.14 -1.71
CA ASN A 40 -7.02 -18.09 -2.23
C ASN A 40 -6.94 -16.82 -1.37
N ALA A 41 -5.74 -16.46 -0.90
CA ALA A 41 -5.53 -15.35 0.04
C ALA A 41 -6.08 -14.00 -0.46
N ARG A 42 -6.04 -13.73 -1.77
CA ARG A 42 -6.65 -12.53 -2.37
C ARG A 42 -8.17 -12.50 -2.14
N ALA A 43 -8.89 -13.56 -2.48
CA ALA A 43 -10.33 -13.64 -2.25
C ALA A 43 -10.68 -13.60 -0.74
N ALA A 44 -9.84 -14.20 0.10
CA ALA A 44 -9.99 -14.13 1.54
C ALA A 44 -9.79 -12.70 2.06
N ALA A 45 -8.82 -11.96 1.52
CA ALA A 45 -8.58 -10.55 1.83
C ALA A 45 -9.79 -9.67 1.48
N ASP A 46 -10.38 -9.88 0.30
CA ASP A 46 -11.59 -9.17 -0.16
C ASP A 46 -12.76 -9.38 0.81
N ILE A 47 -12.98 -10.62 1.27
CA ILE A 47 -14.04 -10.92 2.25
C ILE A 47 -13.81 -10.20 3.59
N LEU A 48 -12.58 -10.11 4.04
CA LEU A 48 -12.23 -9.40 5.26
C LEU A 48 -12.27 -7.87 5.10
N GLY A 49 -12.35 -7.36 3.88
CA GLY A 49 -12.31 -5.93 3.60
C GLY A 49 -10.92 -5.33 3.79
N ALA A 50 -9.88 -6.09 3.45
CA ALA A 50 -8.51 -5.55 3.34
C ALA A 50 -8.48 -4.43 2.31
N THR A 51 -7.57 -3.46 2.48
CA THR A 51 -7.45 -2.33 1.55
C THR A 51 -6.75 -2.76 0.27
N PRO A 52 -7.41 -2.66 -0.90
CA PRO A 52 -6.76 -2.94 -2.18
C PRO A 52 -5.72 -1.85 -2.49
N MET A 53 -4.53 -2.24 -2.88
CA MET A 53 -3.39 -1.35 -3.10
C MET A 53 -3.07 -1.15 -4.59
N ASP A 54 -2.52 0.02 -4.92
CA ASP A 54 -2.07 0.38 -6.27
C ASP A 54 -0.72 -0.30 -6.59
N ARG A 55 -0.76 -1.59 -6.97
CA ARG A 55 0.41 -2.39 -7.34
C ARG A 55 1.54 -2.30 -6.29
N PRO A 56 1.36 -2.87 -5.09
CA PRO A 56 2.40 -2.90 -4.07
C PRO A 56 3.59 -3.75 -4.55
N GLU A 57 4.80 -3.20 -4.51
CA GLU A 57 6.00 -3.87 -5.01
C GLU A 57 6.97 -4.20 -3.88
N TRP A 58 7.51 -3.24 -3.19
CA TRP A 58 8.56 -3.45 -2.22
C TRP A 58 8.20 -2.95 -0.82
N VAL A 59 8.72 -3.63 0.19
CA VAL A 59 8.60 -3.23 1.60
C VAL A 59 9.98 -3.10 2.22
N ALA A 60 10.24 -2.00 2.92
CA ALA A 60 11.45 -1.80 3.71
C ALA A 60 11.11 -1.37 5.13
N VAL A 61 11.99 -1.70 6.06
CA VAL A 61 11.88 -1.33 7.49
C VAL A 61 13.03 -0.42 7.84
N ASP A 62 12.74 0.74 8.40
CA ASP A 62 13.76 1.62 8.97
C ASP A 62 14.43 0.93 10.17
N PRO A 63 15.74 0.69 10.14
CA PRO A 63 16.44 -0.03 11.19
C PRO A 63 16.47 0.72 12.54
N HIS A 64 16.24 2.04 12.54
CA HIS A 64 16.30 2.90 13.72
C HIS A 64 14.91 3.15 14.32
N THR A 65 13.91 3.47 13.49
CA THR A 65 12.56 3.82 13.96
C THR A 65 11.60 2.64 13.99
N ARG A 66 11.89 1.57 13.21
CA ARG A 66 11.03 0.42 12.95
C ARG A 66 9.77 0.78 12.17
N GLU A 67 9.74 1.94 11.56
CA GLU A 67 8.69 2.29 10.60
C GLU A 67 8.84 1.42 9.35
N LEU A 68 7.72 1.00 8.80
CA LEU A 68 7.67 0.22 7.58
C LEU A 68 7.20 1.12 6.43
N TYR A 69 7.78 0.88 5.27
CA TYR A 69 7.49 1.62 4.04
C TYR A 69 7.12 0.64 2.94
N VAL A 70 6.10 0.96 2.15
CA VAL A 70 5.69 0.18 0.99
C VAL A 70 5.52 1.08 -0.22
N THR A 71 6.10 0.67 -1.34
CA THR A 71 5.87 1.33 -2.63
C THR A 71 4.57 0.84 -3.24
N LEU A 72 3.79 1.78 -3.77
CA LEU A 72 2.65 1.55 -4.64
C LEU A 72 3.00 2.19 -5.98
N THR A 73 3.42 1.37 -6.95
CA THR A 73 4.12 1.83 -8.16
C THR A 73 3.26 2.73 -9.03
N ASN A 74 2.07 2.29 -9.42
CA ASN A 74 1.08 3.07 -10.14
C ASN A 74 -0.24 2.28 -10.26
N ASN A 75 -1.32 2.93 -10.69
CA ASN A 75 -2.55 2.26 -11.13
C ASN A 75 -3.44 3.21 -11.94
N VAL A 76 -3.31 3.19 -13.25
CA VAL A 76 -4.11 4.03 -14.17
C VAL A 76 -5.60 3.67 -14.19
N GLU A 77 -5.97 2.53 -13.63
CA GLU A 77 -7.37 2.08 -13.55
C GLU A 77 -8.06 2.51 -12.23
N ARG A 78 -7.31 3.07 -11.27
CA ARG A 78 -7.85 3.56 -9.99
C ARG A 78 -8.90 4.65 -10.23
N GLY A 79 -10.09 4.48 -9.68
CA GLY A 79 -11.22 5.40 -9.86
C GLY A 79 -11.87 5.35 -11.24
N ILE A 80 -11.41 4.47 -12.14
CA ILE A 80 -12.02 4.17 -13.45
C ILE A 80 -12.81 2.88 -13.37
N LYS A 81 -12.20 1.80 -12.89
CA LYS A 81 -12.88 0.53 -12.70
C LYS A 81 -13.77 0.57 -11.44
N PRO A 82 -14.99 0.02 -11.49
CA PRO A 82 -15.93 0.04 -10.37
C PRO A 82 -15.43 -0.67 -9.10
N ASP A 83 -14.57 -1.66 -9.26
CA ASP A 83 -13.96 -2.44 -8.17
C ASP A 83 -12.66 -1.82 -7.65
N GLN A 84 -12.23 -0.68 -8.20
CA GLN A 84 -11.03 0.05 -7.81
C GLN A 84 -11.33 1.53 -7.50
N PRO A 85 -12.21 1.82 -6.55
CA PRO A 85 -12.49 3.21 -6.18
C PRO A 85 -11.26 3.87 -5.54
N VAL A 86 -11.17 5.20 -5.62
CA VAL A 86 -10.20 5.95 -4.81
C VAL A 86 -10.53 5.80 -3.33
N ASP A 87 -9.50 5.71 -2.51
CA ASP A 87 -9.59 5.66 -1.05
C ASP A 87 -8.41 6.42 -0.42
N ASN A 88 -8.32 6.43 0.90
CA ASN A 88 -7.27 7.20 1.58
C ASN A 88 -5.85 6.68 1.32
N ALA A 89 -5.68 5.37 1.09
CA ALA A 89 -4.37 4.80 0.77
C ALA A 89 -4.04 4.93 -0.72
N ASN A 90 -5.06 5.07 -1.57
CA ASN A 90 -4.97 5.23 -3.02
C ASN A 90 -5.77 6.48 -3.45
N PRO A 91 -5.29 7.70 -3.12
CA PRO A 91 -6.12 8.91 -3.19
C PRO A 91 -6.26 9.49 -4.60
N ARG A 92 -5.45 9.03 -5.55
CA ARG A 92 -5.42 9.59 -6.90
C ARG A 92 -6.17 8.72 -7.90
N LYS A 93 -7.14 9.33 -8.57
CA LYS A 93 -7.74 8.74 -9.75
C LYS A 93 -6.70 8.66 -10.86
N GLU A 94 -6.68 7.54 -11.62
CA GLU A 94 -5.70 7.33 -12.70
C GLU A 94 -4.28 7.62 -12.19
N ASN A 95 -3.86 6.87 -11.18
CA ASN A 95 -2.59 7.08 -10.49
C ASN A 95 -1.41 6.66 -11.37
N HIS A 96 -0.85 7.60 -12.13
CA HIS A 96 0.26 7.35 -13.05
C HIS A 96 1.62 7.26 -12.35
N HIS A 97 1.79 7.94 -11.21
CA HIS A 97 3.12 8.15 -10.64
C HIS A 97 3.38 7.38 -9.35
N GLY A 98 2.34 6.80 -8.74
CA GLY A 98 2.49 6.03 -7.51
C GLY A 98 2.76 6.84 -6.25
N GLN A 99 2.87 6.16 -5.13
CA GLN A 99 3.12 6.72 -3.80
C GLN A 99 3.86 5.74 -2.92
N ILE A 100 4.35 6.25 -1.79
CA ILE A 100 4.89 5.42 -0.72
C ILE A 100 4.03 5.62 0.52
N LEU A 101 3.55 4.53 1.11
CA LEU A 101 2.91 4.54 2.41
C LEU A 101 3.94 4.22 3.50
N ARG A 102 3.70 4.77 4.69
CA ARG A 102 4.47 4.48 5.89
C ARG A 102 3.53 4.08 7.02
N TRP A 103 3.94 3.11 7.84
CA TRP A 103 3.22 2.76 9.06
C TRP A 103 4.16 2.30 10.16
N VAL A 104 3.65 2.32 11.37
CA VAL A 104 4.30 1.76 12.56
C VAL A 104 3.28 1.03 13.41
N GLU A 105 3.61 -0.17 13.86
CA GLU A 105 2.79 -0.93 14.77
C GLU A 105 2.62 -0.20 16.10
N GLN A 106 1.46 -0.36 16.71
CA GLN A 106 1.14 0.27 18.00
C GLN A 106 2.21 -0.07 19.05
N ASP A 107 2.66 0.96 19.77
CA ASP A 107 3.71 0.88 20.80
C ASP A 107 5.06 0.36 20.25
N SER A 108 5.31 0.51 18.94
CA SER A 108 6.46 -0.06 18.24
C SER A 108 6.62 -1.57 18.49
N ASN A 109 5.52 -2.27 18.76
CA ASN A 109 5.50 -3.71 19.01
C ASN A 109 5.21 -4.47 17.69
N PRO A 110 6.19 -5.19 17.11
CA PRO A 110 6.00 -5.88 15.82
C PRO A 110 4.99 -7.04 15.89
N ALA A 111 4.49 -7.40 17.08
CA ALA A 111 3.42 -8.37 17.25
C ALA A 111 2.03 -7.72 17.40
N SER A 112 1.94 -6.39 17.36
CA SER A 112 0.66 -5.69 17.39
C SER A 112 -0.14 -5.99 16.13
N THR A 113 -1.44 -6.15 16.29
CA THR A 113 -2.40 -6.26 15.17
C THR A 113 -3.03 -4.92 14.80
N VAL A 114 -2.56 -3.84 15.40
CA VAL A 114 -3.00 -2.46 15.11
C VAL A 114 -1.77 -1.62 14.80
N PHE A 115 -1.90 -0.72 13.84
CA PHE A 115 -0.83 0.20 13.43
C PHE A 115 -1.40 1.59 13.15
N ASN A 116 -0.51 2.59 13.07
CA ASN A 116 -0.83 3.92 12.56
C ASN A 116 -0.09 4.12 11.23
N TRP A 117 -0.75 4.75 10.26
CA TRP A 117 -0.23 4.89 8.92
C TRP A 117 -0.50 6.28 8.32
N GLU A 118 0.29 6.62 7.33
CA GLU A 118 0.11 7.82 6.51
C GLU A 118 0.68 7.60 5.10
N ILE A 119 0.35 8.49 4.19
CA ILE A 119 1.08 8.61 2.92
C ILE A 119 2.39 9.34 3.23
N PHE A 120 3.52 8.66 3.02
CA PHE A 120 4.84 9.23 3.21
C PHE A 120 5.17 10.25 2.13
N LEU A 121 4.86 9.92 0.87
CA LEU A 121 4.96 10.83 -0.27
C LEU A 121 4.05 10.39 -1.41
N LEU A 122 3.67 11.37 -2.23
CA LEU A 122 3.08 11.19 -3.55
C LEU A 122 4.16 11.46 -4.60
N ALA A 123 4.47 10.48 -5.45
CA ALA A 123 5.37 10.69 -6.56
C ALA A 123 4.69 11.48 -7.70
N GLY A 124 5.48 12.08 -8.59
CA GLY A 124 4.98 12.89 -9.70
C GLY A 124 5.45 14.34 -9.67
N ASN A 125 4.92 15.15 -10.58
CA ASN A 125 5.33 16.54 -10.74
C ASN A 125 4.86 17.43 -9.57
N ASN A 126 5.79 18.12 -8.93
CA ASN A 126 5.51 19.04 -7.82
C ASN A 126 5.85 20.50 -8.14
N THR A 127 6.35 20.79 -9.34
CA THR A 127 6.85 22.11 -9.74
C THR A 127 5.90 22.87 -10.68
N ASP A 128 5.03 22.16 -11.38
CA ASP A 128 4.07 22.73 -12.33
C ASP A 128 2.63 22.58 -11.83
N SER A 129 2.07 23.68 -11.35
CA SER A 129 0.69 23.73 -10.84
C SER A 129 -0.37 23.62 -11.94
N SER A 130 0.01 23.70 -13.22
CA SER A 130 -0.91 23.49 -14.35
C SER A 130 -1.18 22.01 -14.62
N VAL A 131 -0.34 21.11 -14.12
CA VAL A 131 -0.52 19.67 -14.23
C VAL A 131 -1.77 19.24 -13.44
N PRO A 132 -2.61 18.33 -13.98
CA PRO A 132 -3.76 17.79 -13.27
C PRO A 132 -3.40 17.27 -11.87
N LYS A 133 -4.29 17.46 -10.90
CA LYS A 133 -4.02 17.10 -9.49
C LYS A 133 -3.65 15.62 -9.28
N ASN A 134 -4.17 14.74 -10.09
CA ASN A 134 -3.85 13.31 -10.04
C ASN A 134 -2.43 12.97 -10.55
N LEU A 135 -1.76 13.93 -11.21
CA LEU A 135 -0.37 13.81 -11.67
C LEU A 135 0.60 14.63 -10.79
N GLN A 136 0.08 15.41 -9.84
CA GLN A 136 0.91 16.18 -8.93
C GLN A 136 1.46 15.30 -7.80
N GLY A 137 2.75 15.50 -7.49
CA GLY A 137 3.43 14.94 -6.33
C GLY A 137 3.61 15.96 -5.22
N ASP A 138 4.20 15.53 -4.11
CA ASP A 138 4.54 16.38 -2.96
C ASP A 138 6.01 16.25 -2.53
N ILE A 139 6.84 15.65 -3.39
CA ILE A 139 8.28 15.43 -3.14
C ILE A 139 8.99 16.77 -2.96
N ARG A 140 9.82 16.87 -1.92
CA ARG A 140 10.69 18.04 -1.67
C ARG A 140 12.10 17.73 -2.15
N GLY A 141 12.36 17.89 -3.44
CA GLY A 141 13.63 17.57 -4.10
C GLY A 141 13.42 17.23 -5.57
N ASP A 142 14.30 16.41 -6.12
CA ASP A 142 14.18 15.93 -7.49
C ASP A 142 12.96 15.02 -7.61
N ILE A 143 12.15 15.26 -8.62
CA ILE A 143 10.91 14.49 -8.84
C ILE A 143 11.23 13.12 -9.42
N PHE A 144 10.42 12.15 -9.05
CA PHE A 144 10.46 10.80 -9.62
C PHE A 144 9.03 10.24 -9.76
N SER A 145 8.92 9.12 -10.44
CA SER A 145 7.67 8.42 -10.74
C SER A 145 7.82 6.93 -10.51
N CYS A 146 6.72 6.23 -10.30
CA CYS A 146 6.65 4.77 -10.22
C CYS A 146 7.67 4.17 -9.24
N PRO A 147 7.61 4.50 -7.93
CA PRO A 147 8.50 3.91 -6.93
C PRO A 147 8.31 2.38 -6.89
N ASP A 148 9.42 1.65 -6.90
CA ASP A 148 9.45 0.19 -6.90
C ASP A 148 10.33 -0.33 -5.76
N GLY A 149 11.64 -0.54 -5.98
CA GLY A 149 12.56 -1.04 -4.97
C GLY A 149 12.78 -0.08 -3.80
N LEU A 150 12.83 -0.60 -2.58
CA LEU A 150 13.11 0.15 -1.36
C LEU A 150 14.21 -0.50 -0.54
N TRP A 151 15.14 0.29 -0.03
CA TRP A 151 16.12 -0.19 0.91
C TRP A 151 16.62 0.91 1.85
N PHE A 152 16.84 0.59 3.12
CA PHE A 152 17.49 1.47 4.09
C PHE A 152 18.98 1.11 4.22
N ASP A 153 19.85 2.10 4.10
CA ASP A 153 21.26 1.91 4.44
C ASP A 153 21.49 1.99 5.96
N ALA A 154 22.75 1.71 6.36
CA ALA A 154 23.13 1.73 7.77
C ALA A 154 23.05 3.12 8.43
N ASP A 155 23.03 4.18 7.62
CA ASP A 155 22.89 5.57 8.10
C ASP A 155 21.41 6.01 8.18
N GLY A 156 20.45 5.12 7.84
CA GLY A 156 19.02 5.39 7.86
C GLY A 156 18.51 6.17 6.64
N ARG A 157 19.27 6.18 5.51
CA ARG A 157 18.78 6.77 4.27
C ARG A 157 17.91 5.75 3.53
N LEU A 158 16.72 6.17 3.13
CA LEU A 158 15.85 5.39 2.26
C LEU A 158 16.28 5.55 0.79
N TRP A 159 16.70 4.46 0.19
CA TRP A 159 16.95 4.37 -1.25
C TRP A 159 15.68 3.92 -1.94
N ILE A 160 15.34 4.60 -3.04
CA ILE A 160 14.14 4.34 -3.82
C ILE A 160 14.59 4.08 -5.25
N GLU A 161 14.25 2.91 -5.79
CA GLU A 161 14.36 2.61 -7.21
C GLU A 161 13.03 2.89 -7.89
N THR A 162 13.06 3.24 -9.17
CA THR A 162 11.87 3.59 -9.93
C THR A 162 11.74 2.69 -11.15
N ASP A 163 10.52 2.25 -11.43
CA ASP A 163 10.15 1.47 -12.61
C ASP A 163 9.51 2.39 -13.67
N TYR A 164 10.23 3.50 -13.95
CA TYR A 164 9.76 4.48 -14.92
C TYR A 164 10.24 4.11 -16.33
N ASP A 165 9.28 3.97 -17.25
CA ASP A 165 9.57 3.80 -18.66
C ASP A 165 9.41 5.16 -19.38
N ASP A 166 10.47 5.64 -20.05
CA ASP A 166 10.52 6.95 -20.73
C ASP A 166 9.45 7.11 -21.83
N ASP A 167 8.79 6.03 -22.22
CA ASP A 167 7.77 6.02 -23.28
C ASP A 167 6.37 6.53 -22.82
N GLU A 168 6.17 6.87 -21.54
CA GLU A 168 4.88 7.36 -21.00
C GLU A 168 4.90 8.87 -20.62
N SER A 169 5.80 9.67 -21.18
CA SER A 169 5.90 11.12 -20.94
C SER A 169 4.97 11.95 -21.84
#